data_1ca52add55ea363f6a844e3f7814f832
#
_entry.id   1ca52add55ea363f6a844e3f7814f832
#
_cell.length_a   1.000
_cell.length_b   1.000
_cell.length_c   1.000
_cell.angle_alpha   90.00
_cell.angle_beta   90.00
_cell.angle_gamma   90.00
#
_symmetry.space_group_name_H-M   'P 1'
#
loop_
_entity.id
_entity.type
_entity.pdbx_description
1 polymer ?
#
loop_
_entity_poly.entity_id
_entity_poly.type
_entity_poly.pdbx_seq_one_letter_code
_entity_poly.pdbx_strand_id
1 'polypeptide(L)'
;MLKVEIPFPPSMNRLWRATKGGGVYRSPEYVKWKEAASWAIAAQCRAGRIKGPFKLTMLVVPPDKRHRDLDNLFKASLDALAAAGVIANDRHCRWIEARWVEDGAPCTLILDDLGGKHE
;
A
#
# COMPACT_ATOMS: atom_id res chain seq x y z
N MET A 1 7.17 7.48 13.42
CA MET A 1 5.91 7.12 12.73
C MET A 1 5.75 7.93 11.47
N LEU A 2 5.46 7.27 10.37
CA LEU A 2 5.13 7.93 9.11
C LEU A 2 3.66 7.70 8.80
N LYS A 3 3.00 8.73 8.32
CA LYS A 3 1.58 8.63 7.96
C LYS A 3 1.39 9.24 6.58
N VAL A 4 0.78 8.48 5.68
CA VAL A 4 0.51 8.96 4.32
C VAL A 4 -0.90 8.59 3.92
N GLU A 5 -1.48 9.38 3.03
CA GLU A 5 -2.81 9.14 2.47
C GLU A 5 -2.69 8.85 0.99
N ILE A 6 -3.36 7.81 0.54
CA ILE A 6 -3.27 7.36 -0.84
C ILE A 6 -4.66 7.08 -1.40
N PRO A 7 -4.79 6.98 -2.72
CA PRO A 7 -6.07 6.54 -3.32
C PRO A 7 -6.40 5.12 -2.89
N PHE A 8 -7.67 4.76 -2.96
CA PHE A 8 -8.12 3.44 -2.55
C PHE A 8 -7.37 2.36 -3.35
N PRO A 9 -6.72 1.38 -2.68
CA PRO A 9 -5.92 0.38 -3.39
C PRO A 9 -6.79 -0.61 -4.16
N PRO A 10 -6.32 -1.08 -5.32
CA PRO A 10 -7.02 -2.13 -6.02
C PRO A 10 -6.84 -3.47 -5.34
N SER A 11 -7.79 -4.37 -5.54
CA SER A 11 -7.72 -5.71 -5.02
C SER A 11 -6.60 -6.48 -5.73
N MET A 12 -5.92 -7.38 -4.98
CA MET A 12 -4.93 -8.26 -5.57
C MET A 12 -5.49 -9.07 -6.73
N ASN A 13 -6.76 -9.38 -6.69
CA ASN A 13 -7.39 -10.16 -7.76
C ASN A 13 -7.38 -9.45 -9.09
N ARG A 14 -7.06 -8.17 -9.12
CA ARG A 14 -7.04 -7.39 -10.33
C ARG A 14 -5.66 -6.89 -10.72
N LEU A 15 -4.62 -7.40 -10.08
CA LEU A 15 -3.26 -6.98 -10.41
C LEU A 15 -2.79 -7.50 -11.75
N TRP A 16 -3.25 -8.68 -12.16
CA TRP A 16 -2.78 -9.34 -13.35
C TRP A 16 -3.89 -9.56 -14.35
N ARG A 17 -3.52 -9.50 -15.62
CA ARG A 17 -4.44 -9.79 -16.73
C ARG A 17 -3.79 -10.83 -17.62
N ALA A 18 -4.60 -11.76 -18.11
CA ALA A 18 -4.11 -12.76 -19.05
C ALA A 18 -4.04 -12.16 -20.45
N THR A 19 -3.05 -12.59 -21.24
CA THR A 19 -2.96 -12.22 -22.64
C THR A 19 -3.46 -13.38 -23.48
N LYS A 20 -3.74 -13.11 -24.74
CA LYS A 20 -4.20 -14.15 -25.66
C LYS A 20 -3.12 -15.21 -25.88
N GLY A 21 -1.87 -14.86 -25.77
CA GLY A 21 -0.79 -15.80 -25.95
C GLY A 21 -0.49 -16.65 -24.72
N GLY A 22 -1.28 -16.54 -23.67
CA GLY A 22 -1.07 -17.34 -22.48
C GLY A 22 -0.22 -16.69 -21.41
N GLY A 23 0.33 -15.51 -21.69
CA GLY A 23 1.09 -14.78 -20.66
C GLY A 23 0.17 -13.95 -19.77
N VAL A 24 0.77 -13.29 -18.80
CA VAL A 24 0.04 -12.37 -17.93
C VAL A 24 0.78 -11.04 -17.84
N TYR A 25 0.05 -9.99 -17.55
CA TYR A 25 0.64 -8.67 -17.34
C TYR A 25 -0.18 -7.92 -16.30
N ARG A 26 0.43 -6.89 -15.72
CA ARG A 26 -0.29 -6.09 -14.71
C ARG A 26 -1.37 -5.26 -15.37
N SER A 27 -2.51 -5.15 -14.71
CA SER A 27 -3.64 -4.42 -15.25
C SER A 27 -3.32 -2.94 -15.41
N PRO A 28 -3.86 -2.27 -16.44
CA PRO A 28 -3.67 -0.84 -16.59
C PRO A 28 -4.17 -0.04 -15.40
N GLU A 29 -5.25 -0.48 -14.77
CA GLU A 29 -5.79 0.19 -13.59
C GLU A 29 -4.78 0.14 -12.45
N TYR A 30 -4.14 -1.01 -12.25
CA TYR A 30 -3.14 -1.15 -11.21
C TYR A 30 -1.95 -0.25 -11.47
N VAL A 31 -1.46 -0.22 -12.71
CA VAL A 31 -0.30 0.59 -13.06
C VAL A 31 -0.59 2.07 -12.80
N LYS A 32 -1.75 2.55 -13.23
CA LYS A 32 -2.14 3.94 -12.99
C LYS A 32 -2.28 4.24 -11.51
N TRP A 33 -2.91 3.33 -10.77
CA TRP A 33 -3.09 3.53 -9.33
C TRP A 33 -1.73 3.59 -8.63
N LYS A 34 -0.84 2.67 -8.96
CA LYS A 34 0.47 2.61 -8.32
C LYS A 34 1.27 3.89 -8.57
N GLU A 35 1.20 4.41 -9.79
CA GLU A 35 1.87 5.65 -10.11
C GLU A 35 1.31 6.81 -9.27
N ALA A 36 -0.02 6.94 -9.23
CA ALA A 36 -0.65 8.01 -8.46
C ALA A 36 -0.35 7.88 -6.97
N ALA A 37 -0.42 6.66 -6.43
CA ALA A 37 -0.14 6.43 -5.02
C ALA A 37 1.32 6.73 -4.70
N SER A 38 2.25 6.32 -5.56
CA SER A 38 3.68 6.58 -5.34
C SER A 38 3.97 8.08 -5.31
N TRP A 39 3.37 8.85 -6.21
CA TRP A 39 3.53 10.29 -6.21
C TRP A 39 2.97 10.92 -4.94
N ALA A 40 1.79 10.46 -4.50
CA ALA A 40 1.18 10.98 -3.28
C ALA A 40 2.06 10.69 -2.07
N ILE A 41 2.61 9.48 -1.99
CA ILE A 41 3.49 9.10 -0.89
C ILE A 41 4.76 9.96 -0.90
N ALA A 42 5.39 10.12 -2.06
CA ALA A 42 6.61 10.89 -2.17
C ALA A 42 6.40 12.34 -1.75
N ALA A 43 5.24 12.91 -2.09
CA ALA A 43 4.95 14.28 -1.71
C ALA A 43 4.74 14.45 -0.20
N GLN A 44 4.24 13.41 0.47
CA GLN A 44 3.94 13.48 1.90
C GLN A 44 5.11 13.04 2.77
N CYS A 45 5.99 12.18 2.26
CA CYS A 45 7.11 11.62 3.03
C CYS A 45 8.44 12.09 2.46
N ARG A 46 8.69 13.36 2.50
CA ARG A 46 9.86 13.92 1.82
C ARG A 46 11.18 13.30 2.22
N ALA A 47 11.37 13.06 3.50
CA ALA A 47 12.64 12.50 3.98
C ALA A 47 12.43 11.19 4.69
N GLY A 48 11.20 10.70 4.76
CA GLY A 48 10.90 9.51 5.54
C GLY A 48 11.29 8.25 4.80
N ARG A 49 12.05 7.40 5.46
CA ARG A 49 12.41 6.11 4.92
C ARG A 49 12.66 5.15 6.06
N ILE A 50 12.11 3.97 5.95
CA ILE A 50 12.30 2.93 6.95
C ILE A 50 13.17 1.84 6.34
N LYS A 51 14.30 1.57 6.96
CA LYS A 51 15.30 0.67 6.38
C LYS A 51 15.13 -0.77 6.80
N GLY A 52 14.52 -1.04 7.92
CA GLY A 52 14.40 -2.39 8.45
C GLY A 52 12.97 -2.76 8.74
N PRO A 53 12.76 -3.61 9.74
CA PRO A 53 11.41 -4.10 10.05
C PRO A 53 10.47 -2.99 10.47
N PHE A 54 9.23 -3.12 10.08
CA PHE A 54 8.22 -2.10 10.38
C PHE A 54 6.85 -2.73 10.56
N LYS A 55 5.97 -1.94 11.18
CA LYS A 55 4.55 -2.25 11.30
C LYS A 55 3.79 -1.35 10.35
N LEU A 56 2.84 -1.94 9.62
CA LEU A 56 1.94 -1.19 8.75
C LEU A 56 0.54 -1.23 9.32
N THR A 57 -0.05 -0.06 9.52
CA THR A 57 -1.45 0.06 9.86
C THR A 57 -2.17 0.68 8.67
N MET A 58 -3.25 0.03 8.22
CA MET A 58 -4.01 0.49 7.08
C MET A 58 -5.43 0.82 7.51
N LEU A 59 -5.84 2.07 7.32
CA LEU A 59 -7.18 2.53 7.63
C LEU A 59 -7.85 2.87 6.30
N VAL A 60 -8.98 2.22 6.01
CA VAL A 60 -9.56 2.28 4.67
C VAL A 60 -11.03 2.68 4.76
N VAL A 61 -11.42 3.66 3.96
CA VAL A 61 -12.83 4.05 3.85
C VAL A 61 -13.42 3.28 2.67
N PRO A 62 -14.52 2.52 2.88
CA PRO A 62 -15.13 1.79 1.76
C PRO A 62 -15.57 2.75 0.66
N PRO A 63 -15.16 2.51 -0.60
CA PRO A 63 -15.54 3.42 -1.67
C PRO A 63 -16.98 3.25 -2.12
N ASP A 64 -17.60 2.12 -1.77
CA ASP A 64 -19.00 1.84 -2.10
C ASP A 64 -19.49 0.74 -1.17
N LYS A 65 -20.66 0.17 -1.45
CA LYS A 65 -21.28 -0.83 -0.58
C LYS A 65 -20.89 -2.26 -0.91
N ARG A 66 -20.01 -2.47 -1.89
CA ARG A 66 -19.64 -3.83 -2.24
C ARG A 66 -18.72 -4.42 -1.17
N HIS A 67 -18.84 -5.73 -0.98
CA HIS A 67 -17.95 -6.44 -0.07
C HIS A 67 -16.55 -6.51 -0.65
N ARG A 68 -15.57 -6.25 0.20
CA ARG A 68 -14.17 -6.35 -0.15
C ARG A 68 -13.40 -6.89 1.03
N ASP A 69 -12.36 -7.66 0.73
CA ASP A 69 -11.51 -8.21 1.78
C ASP A 69 -10.33 -7.29 2.04
N LEU A 70 -10.13 -6.94 3.30
CA LEU A 70 -9.03 -6.06 3.67
C LEU A 70 -7.67 -6.61 3.26
N ASP A 71 -7.48 -7.93 3.40
CA ASP A 71 -6.19 -8.54 3.09
C ASP A 71 -5.82 -8.42 1.60
N ASN A 72 -6.79 -8.28 0.73
CA ASN A 72 -6.53 -8.12 -0.70
C ASN A 72 -5.96 -6.74 -1.06
N LEU A 73 -5.91 -5.82 -0.10
CA LEU A 73 -5.43 -4.46 -0.33
C LEU A 73 -3.99 -4.25 0.12
N PHE A 74 -3.41 -5.20 0.87
CA PHE A 74 -2.08 -5.03 1.43
C PHE A 74 -0.98 -4.96 0.38
N LYS A 75 -1.02 -5.88 -0.58
CA LYS A 75 0.07 -6.00 -1.55
C LYS A 75 0.23 -4.72 -2.37
N ALA A 76 -0.87 -4.16 -2.83
CA ALA A 76 -0.83 -2.93 -3.58
C ALA A 76 -0.24 -1.79 -2.76
N SER A 77 -0.66 -1.67 -1.49
CA SER A 77 -0.16 -0.62 -0.60
C SER A 77 1.34 -0.76 -0.37
N LEU A 78 1.81 -1.98 -0.12
CA LEU A 78 3.24 -2.22 0.08
C LEU A 78 4.04 -1.95 -1.19
N ASP A 79 3.51 -2.31 -2.35
CA ASP A 79 4.16 -2.04 -3.63
C ASP A 79 4.33 -0.53 -3.85
N ALA A 80 3.31 0.26 -3.51
CA ALA A 80 3.38 1.71 -3.67
C ALA A 80 4.42 2.31 -2.72
N LEU A 81 4.47 1.84 -1.47
CA LEU A 81 5.46 2.31 -0.51
C LEU A 81 6.89 2.01 -0.98
N ALA A 82 7.10 0.81 -1.54
CA ALA A 82 8.42 0.45 -2.05
C ALA A 82 8.78 1.27 -3.29
N ALA A 83 7.81 1.49 -4.18
CA ALA A 83 8.04 2.28 -5.37
C ALA A 83 8.38 3.74 -5.04
N ALA A 84 7.80 4.27 -3.98
CA ALA A 84 8.08 5.63 -3.53
C ALA A 84 9.37 5.73 -2.71
N GLY A 85 10.00 4.61 -2.39
CA GLY A 85 11.26 4.61 -1.65
C GLY A 85 11.12 4.75 -0.15
N VAL A 86 9.90 4.63 0.38
CA VAL A 86 9.68 4.75 1.82
C VAL A 86 10.13 3.49 2.55
N ILE A 87 9.97 2.35 1.92
CA ILE A 87 10.48 1.08 2.46
C ILE A 87 11.42 0.46 1.42
N ALA A 88 12.37 -0.33 1.90
CA ALA A 88 13.31 -1.00 1.00
C ALA A 88 12.67 -2.20 0.34
N ASN A 89 11.88 -2.95 1.11
CA ASN A 89 11.26 -4.18 0.59
C ASN A 89 10.07 -4.53 1.46
N ASP A 90 9.02 -5.06 0.85
CA ASP A 90 7.81 -5.44 1.59
C ASP A 90 8.06 -6.59 2.56
N ARG A 91 9.10 -7.38 2.35
CA ARG A 91 9.44 -8.48 3.27
C ARG A 91 9.83 -7.98 4.66
N HIS A 92 10.17 -6.70 4.80
CA HIS A 92 10.47 -6.12 6.11
C HIS A 92 9.22 -5.82 6.92
N CYS A 93 8.04 -5.95 6.34
CA CYS A 93 6.81 -5.75 7.08
C CYS A 93 6.60 -6.93 8.02
N ARG A 94 6.68 -6.67 9.33
CA ARG A 94 6.57 -7.72 10.33
C ARG A 94 5.23 -7.77 11.03
N TRP A 95 4.44 -6.74 10.87
CA TRP A 95 3.18 -6.63 11.58
C TRP A 95 2.23 -5.80 10.72
N ILE A 96 1.06 -6.34 10.42
CA ILE A 96 0.04 -5.62 9.64
C ILE A 96 -1.24 -5.57 10.44
N GLU A 97 -1.81 -4.37 10.53
CA GLU A 97 -3.15 -4.18 11.06
C GLU A 97 -3.95 -3.41 10.02
N ALA A 98 -5.19 -3.79 9.83
CA ALA A 98 -6.05 -3.08 8.89
C ALA A 98 -7.47 -3.07 9.43
N ARG A 99 -8.20 -2.00 9.12
CA ARG A 99 -9.61 -1.95 9.47
C ARG A 99 -10.32 -0.95 8.56
N TRP A 100 -11.61 -1.19 8.42
CA TRP A 100 -12.49 -0.26 7.74
C TRP A 100 -12.83 0.87 8.71
N VAL A 101 -12.83 2.11 8.20
CA VAL A 101 -13.22 3.28 8.98
C VAL A 101 -14.31 4.02 8.21
N GLU A 102 -15.04 4.89 8.90
CA GLU A 102 -16.21 5.52 8.31
C GLU A 102 -15.89 6.75 7.49
N ASP A 103 -14.85 7.48 7.85
CA ASP A 103 -14.51 8.70 7.13
C ASP A 103 -13.01 8.91 7.15
N GLY A 104 -12.58 9.89 6.37
CA GLY A 104 -11.18 10.22 6.21
C GLY A 104 -10.74 10.05 4.77
N ALA A 105 -9.44 9.96 4.57
CA ALA A 105 -8.89 9.70 3.24
C ALA A 105 -9.27 8.30 2.78
N PRO A 106 -9.31 8.05 1.47
CA PRO A 106 -9.66 6.71 0.97
C PRO A 106 -8.82 5.60 1.59
N CYS A 107 -7.53 5.83 1.78
CA CYS A 107 -6.67 4.87 2.46
C CYS A 107 -5.57 5.63 3.19
N THR A 108 -5.40 5.35 4.47
CA THR A 108 -4.33 5.94 5.26
C THR A 108 -3.37 4.83 5.66
N LEU A 109 -2.09 5.04 5.41
CA LEU A 109 -1.04 4.09 5.77
C LEU A 109 -0.20 4.72 6.88
N ILE A 110 -0.04 3.98 7.97
CA ILE A 110 0.77 4.41 9.10
C ILE A 110 1.88 3.39 9.28
N LEU A 111 3.12 3.85 9.25
CA LEU A 111 4.26 2.96 9.37
C LEU A 111 5.01 3.27 10.65
N ASP A 112 5.28 2.25 11.43
CA ASP A 112 6.06 2.36 12.65
C ASP A 112 7.33 1.54 12.51
N ASP A 113 8.47 2.17 12.74
CA ASP A 113 9.77 1.52 12.64
C ASP A 113 9.95 0.59 13.85
N LEU A 114 10.14 -0.69 13.59
CA LEU A 114 10.33 -1.69 14.64
C LEU A 114 11.81 -2.06 14.84
N GLY A 115 12.64 -1.72 13.86
CA GLY A 115 14.03 -2.08 13.93
C GLY A 115 14.80 -1.24 14.93
N GLY A 116 14.49 0.00 14.90
CA GLY A 116 15.05 0.90 15.83
C GLY A 116 16.49 0.66 16.05
N LYS A 117 16.91 0.77 17.24
CA LYS A 117 18.19 0.67 17.55
C LYS A 117 18.42 -0.43 18.44
N HIS A 118 17.71 -1.33 18.45
CA HIS A 118 17.97 -2.28 19.27
C HIS A 118 18.92 -3.08 18.85
N GLU A 119 19.29 -3.16 18.67
CA GLU A 119 19.99 -3.96 18.34
C GLU A 119 20.62 -4.03 18.50
#